data_43f92bb90b5539b310d9e58987d32f01
#
_entry.id   43f92bb90b5539b310d9e58987d32f01
#
_cell.length_a   1.000
_cell.length_b   1.000
_cell.length_c   1.000
_cell.angle_alpha   90.00
_cell.angle_beta   90.00
_cell.angle_gamma   90.00
#
_symmetry.space_group_name_H-M   'P 1'
#
loop_
_entity.id
_entity.type
_entity.pdbx_description
1 polymer ?
#
loop_
_entity_poly.entity_id
_entity_poly.type
_entity_poly.pdbx_seq_one_letter_code
_entity_poly.pdbx_strand_id
1 'polypeptide(L)'
;MGRVVLDSSVLIAMFYDGDIHSKSVAKKLEADEHSYLISTISLAETLIQAFRVSTEEGERIKGRILYAISEVIVVDANVASEAARIRAKTGMKIADALISATATLNGAQLWTLDRKQAKAHKGAVLIA
;
A
#
# COMPACT_ATOMS: atom_id res chain seq x y z
N MET A 1 0.34 18.08 7.73
CA MET A 1 0.27 17.38 6.45
C MET A 1 1.47 16.48 6.26
N GLY A 2 1.27 15.21 5.90
CA GLY A 2 2.36 14.26 5.76
C GLY A 2 2.23 13.43 4.49
N ARG A 3 3.25 12.60 4.25
CA ARG A 3 3.25 11.62 3.18
C ARG A 3 2.96 10.24 3.79
N VAL A 4 2.06 9.51 3.15
CA VAL A 4 1.62 8.20 3.63
C VAL A 4 1.71 7.20 2.48
N VAL A 5 2.42 6.10 2.71
CA VAL A 5 2.41 4.95 1.79
C VAL A 5 1.30 4.00 2.26
N LEU A 6 0.41 3.66 1.34
CA LEU A 6 -0.67 2.73 1.60
C LEU A 6 -0.26 1.34 1.13
N ASP A 7 -0.38 0.33 1.99
CA ASP A 7 -0.13 -1.03 1.53
C ASP A 7 -1.33 -1.58 0.75
N SER A 8 -1.19 -2.75 0.16
CA SER A 8 -2.24 -3.33 -0.67
C SER A 8 -3.53 -3.62 0.09
N SER A 9 -3.46 -3.95 1.38
CA SER A 9 -4.66 -4.20 2.18
C SER A 9 -5.54 -2.94 2.28
N VAL A 10 -4.93 -1.78 2.41
CA VAL A 10 -5.64 -0.49 2.46
C VAL A 10 -6.23 -0.16 1.09
N LEU A 11 -5.44 -0.35 0.02
CA LEU A 11 -5.93 -0.11 -1.34
C LEU A 11 -7.12 -0.99 -1.70
N ILE A 12 -7.06 -2.26 -1.33
CA ILE A 12 -8.18 -3.18 -1.57
C ILE A 12 -9.44 -2.67 -0.86
N ALA A 13 -9.30 -2.24 0.39
CA ALA A 13 -10.44 -1.69 1.14
C ALA A 13 -11.00 -0.42 0.51
N MET A 14 -10.15 0.38 -0.16
CA MET A 14 -10.60 1.61 -0.82
C MET A 14 -11.35 1.36 -2.13
N PHE A 15 -10.92 0.37 -2.91
CA PHE A 15 -11.34 0.25 -4.32
C PHE A 15 -12.20 -0.97 -4.62
N TYR A 16 -12.36 -1.90 -3.68
CA TYR A 16 -13.26 -3.05 -3.87
C TYR A 16 -14.49 -2.91 -2.97
N ASP A 17 -15.65 -2.91 -3.60
CA ASP A 17 -16.92 -2.83 -2.88
C ASP A 17 -17.12 -4.09 -2.02
N GLY A 18 -17.66 -3.90 -0.84
CA GLY A 18 -17.94 -5.01 0.05
C GLY A 18 -16.79 -5.45 0.94
N ASP A 19 -15.62 -4.82 0.84
CA ASP A 19 -14.55 -5.11 1.78
C ASP A 19 -14.96 -4.67 3.18
N ILE A 20 -14.73 -5.52 4.18
CA ILE A 20 -15.16 -5.27 5.56
C ILE A 20 -14.52 -4.03 6.17
N HIS A 21 -13.37 -3.61 5.65
CA HIS A 21 -12.63 -2.45 6.17
C HIS A 21 -12.90 -1.16 5.39
N SER A 22 -13.76 -1.19 4.36
CA SER A 22 -14.01 -0.03 3.50
C SER A 22 -14.40 1.22 4.27
N LYS A 23 -15.30 1.08 5.23
CA LYS A 23 -15.79 2.23 6.01
C LYS A 23 -14.72 2.80 6.93
N SER A 24 -13.97 1.94 7.61
CA SER A 24 -12.88 2.36 8.51
C SER A 24 -11.81 3.11 7.76
N VAL A 25 -11.43 2.59 6.60
CA VAL A 25 -10.41 3.20 5.74
C VAL A 25 -10.89 4.54 5.20
N ALA A 26 -12.11 4.60 4.67
CA ALA A 26 -12.68 5.85 4.16
C ALA A 26 -12.70 6.93 5.23
N LYS A 27 -13.12 6.56 6.43
CA LYS A 27 -13.17 7.49 7.56
C LYS A 27 -11.80 8.02 7.93
N LYS A 28 -10.78 7.15 7.94
CA LYS A 28 -9.40 7.54 8.25
C LYS A 28 -8.84 8.48 7.19
N LEU A 29 -9.10 8.18 5.91
CA LEU A 29 -8.64 9.01 4.81
C LEU A 29 -9.29 10.39 4.81
N GLU A 30 -10.56 10.48 5.19
CA GLU A 30 -11.29 11.75 5.25
C GLU A 30 -10.87 12.61 6.45
N ALA A 31 -10.47 11.97 7.55
CA ALA A 31 -10.15 12.68 8.79
C ALA A 31 -8.82 13.43 8.71
N ASP A 32 -7.90 12.98 7.89
CA ASP A 32 -6.54 13.51 7.84
C ASP A 32 -6.19 14.00 6.44
N GLU A 33 -5.47 15.12 6.37
CA GLU A 33 -4.96 15.63 5.10
C GLU A 33 -3.52 15.14 4.90
N HIS A 34 -3.36 14.18 3.99
CA HIS A 34 -2.06 13.62 3.63
C HIS A 34 -1.94 13.46 2.13
N SER A 35 -0.72 13.36 1.65
CA SER A 35 -0.43 12.90 0.31
C SER A 35 -0.29 11.39 0.36
N TYR A 36 -1.09 10.68 -0.42
CA TYR A 36 -1.11 9.22 -0.44
C TYR A 36 -0.31 8.69 -1.61
N LEU A 37 0.64 7.82 -1.29
CA LEU A 37 1.56 7.21 -2.23
C LEU A 37 1.40 5.68 -2.17
N ILE A 38 1.69 5.01 -3.27
CA ILE A 38 1.74 3.56 -3.28
C ILE A 38 2.99 3.08 -4.01
N SER A 39 3.45 1.89 -3.65
CA SER A 39 4.47 1.19 -4.41
C SER A 39 3.85 0.51 -5.63
N THR A 40 4.63 0.37 -6.71
CA THR A 40 4.20 -0.42 -7.86
C THR A 40 3.86 -1.85 -7.48
N ILE A 41 4.49 -2.42 -6.45
CA ILE A 41 4.13 -3.77 -5.97
C ILE A 41 2.72 -3.78 -5.36
N SER A 42 2.34 -2.73 -4.64
CA SER A 42 0.98 -2.63 -4.08
C SER A 42 -0.05 -2.48 -5.17
N LEU A 43 0.26 -1.72 -6.22
CA LEU A 43 -0.61 -1.61 -7.38
C LEU A 43 -0.83 -2.99 -8.02
N ALA A 44 0.25 -3.74 -8.24
CA ALA A 44 0.16 -5.07 -8.83
C ALA A 44 -0.70 -6.01 -7.98
N GLU A 45 -0.44 -6.07 -6.67
CA GLU A 45 -1.20 -6.92 -5.77
C GLU A 45 -2.69 -6.57 -5.75
N THR A 46 -3.00 -5.28 -5.75
CA THR A 46 -4.38 -4.81 -5.71
C THR A 46 -5.13 -5.16 -6.99
N LEU A 47 -4.46 -5.16 -8.13
CA LEU A 47 -5.10 -5.41 -9.43
C LEU A 47 -5.34 -6.89 -9.74
N ILE A 48 -4.70 -7.81 -9.02
CA ILE A 48 -4.81 -9.25 -9.31
C ILE A 48 -6.27 -9.70 -9.33
N GLN A 49 -7.03 -9.36 -8.30
CA GLN A 49 -8.42 -9.78 -8.18
C GLN A 49 -9.28 -9.22 -9.32
N ALA A 50 -9.09 -7.97 -9.69
CA ALA A 50 -9.84 -7.34 -10.77
C ALA A 50 -9.53 -7.99 -12.12
N PHE A 51 -8.26 -8.27 -12.40
CA PHE A 51 -7.87 -8.93 -13.64
C PHE A 51 -8.33 -10.39 -13.71
N ARG A 52 -8.56 -11.04 -12.57
CA ARG A 52 -9.17 -12.37 -12.57
C ARG A 52 -10.63 -12.34 -13.04
N VAL A 53 -11.32 -11.23 -12.83
CA VAL A 53 -12.69 -11.06 -13.33
C VAL A 53 -12.66 -10.86 -14.85
N SER A 54 -11.90 -9.86 -15.31
CA SER A 54 -11.74 -9.57 -16.74
C SER A 54 -10.65 -8.53 -16.93
N THR A 55 -10.13 -8.42 -18.14
CA THR A 55 -9.19 -7.37 -18.52
C THR A 55 -9.83 -5.99 -18.34
N GLU A 56 -11.11 -5.86 -18.70
CA GLU A 56 -11.84 -4.60 -18.55
C GLU A 56 -11.95 -4.16 -17.11
N GLU A 57 -12.25 -5.10 -16.20
CA GLU A 57 -12.34 -4.80 -14.78
C GLU A 57 -10.98 -4.38 -14.20
N GLY A 58 -9.92 -5.09 -14.59
CA GLY A 58 -8.56 -4.72 -14.19
C GLY A 58 -8.19 -3.31 -14.61
N GLU A 59 -8.47 -2.96 -15.87
CA GLU A 59 -8.18 -1.61 -16.37
C GLU A 59 -9.04 -0.55 -15.70
N ARG A 60 -10.30 -0.89 -15.39
CA ARG A 60 -11.20 0.03 -14.69
C ARG A 60 -10.69 0.37 -13.29
N ILE A 61 -10.31 -0.64 -12.51
CA ILE A 61 -9.79 -0.43 -11.15
C ILE A 61 -8.46 0.31 -11.22
N LYS A 62 -7.57 -0.06 -12.14
CA LYS A 62 -6.29 0.63 -12.34
C LYS A 62 -6.50 2.12 -12.58
N GLY A 63 -7.43 2.48 -13.47
CA GLY A 63 -7.72 3.88 -13.76
C GLY A 63 -8.20 4.64 -12.52
N ARG A 64 -9.04 4.02 -11.71
CA ARG A 64 -9.52 4.64 -10.47
C ARG A 64 -8.40 4.87 -9.46
N ILE A 65 -7.52 3.88 -9.31
CA ILE A 65 -6.37 4.00 -8.40
C ILE A 65 -5.46 5.13 -8.85
N LEU A 66 -5.08 5.14 -10.11
CA LEU A 66 -4.16 6.15 -10.64
C LEU A 66 -4.74 7.56 -10.60
N TYR A 67 -6.06 7.69 -10.66
CA TYR A 67 -6.73 8.99 -10.52
C TYR A 67 -6.69 9.48 -9.08
N ALA A 68 -6.89 8.58 -8.11
CA ALA A 68 -7.05 8.94 -6.70
C ALA A 68 -5.73 9.09 -5.93
N ILE A 69 -4.69 8.35 -6.36
CA ILE A 69 -3.41 8.31 -5.64
C ILE A 69 -2.47 9.38 -6.21
N SER A 70 -1.83 10.13 -5.30
CA SER A 70 -0.95 11.25 -5.69
C SER A 70 0.28 10.80 -6.46
N GLU A 71 0.88 9.69 -6.06
CA GLU A 71 2.14 9.24 -6.65
C GLU A 71 2.30 7.73 -6.52
N VAL A 72 2.75 7.10 -7.60
CA VAL A 72 3.14 5.69 -7.62
C VAL A 72 4.67 5.61 -7.65
N ILE A 73 5.24 4.99 -6.62
CA ILE A 73 6.69 4.87 -6.46
C ILE A 73 7.16 3.57 -7.08
N VAL A 74 8.06 3.69 -8.04
CA VAL A 74 8.63 2.54 -8.75
C VAL A 74 9.59 1.79 -7.83
N VAL A 75 9.52 0.46 -7.86
CA VAL A 75 10.50 -0.39 -7.17
C VAL A 75 11.80 -0.35 -7.99
N ASP A 76 12.72 0.49 -7.58
CA ASP A 76 14.04 0.60 -8.19
C ASP A 76 15.10 -0.19 -7.39
N ALA A 77 16.36 -0.09 -7.78
CA ALA A 77 17.44 -0.81 -7.12
C ALA A 77 17.60 -0.42 -5.64
N ASN A 78 17.37 0.86 -5.32
CA ASN A 78 17.48 1.33 -3.93
C ASN A 78 16.37 0.74 -3.07
N VAL A 79 15.16 0.72 -3.56
CA VAL A 79 14.03 0.10 -2.87
C VAL A 79 14.27 -1.40 -2.69
N ALA A 80 14.74 -2.07 -3.74
CA ALA A 80 15.03 -3.50 -3.68
C ALA A 80 16.12 -3.82 -2.65
N SER A 81 17.17 -3.02 -2.60
CA SER A 81 18.27 -3.20 -1.64
C SER A 81 17.79 -3.03 -0.20
N GLU A 82 17.01 -1.97 0.06
CA GLU A 82 16.46 -1.73 1.39
C GLU A 82 15.48 -2.84 1.80
N ALA A 83 14.67 -3.31 0.87
CA ALA A 83 13.75 -4.42 1.13
C ALA A 83 14.51 -5.70 1.50
N ALA A 84 15.63 -5.97 0.82
CA ALA A 84 16.47 -7.11 1.14
C ALA A 84 17.02 -7.02 2.57
N ARG A 85 17.46 -5.84 2.99
CA ARG A 85 17.94 -5.63 4.36
C ARG A 85 16.83 -5.85 5.38
N ILE A 86 15.63 -5.32 5.11
CA ILE A 86 14.48 -5.49 6.00
C ILE A 86 14.13 -6.97 6.13
N ARG A 87 14.05 -7.68 5.00
CA ARG A 87 13.71 -9.10 5.01
C ARG A 87 14.76 -9.93 5.75
N ALA A 88 16.03 -9.63 5.54
CA ALA A 88 17.12 -10.35 6.22
C ALA A 88 17.04 -10.22 7.73
N LYS A 89 16.61 -9.06 8.24
CA LYS A 89 16.51 -8.81 9.68
C LYS A 89 15.21 -9.31 10.29
N THR A 90 14.10 -9.23 9.56
CA THR A 90 12.76 -9.44 10.14
C THR A 90 12.07 -10.71 9.69
N GLY A 91 12.52 -11.32 8.58
CA GLY A 91 11.81 -12.42 7.95
C GLY A 91 10.52 -12.00 7.25
N MET A 92 10.27 -10.70 7.13
CA MET A 92 9.09 -10.15 6.46
C MET A 92 9.01 -10.66 5.02
N LYS A 93 7.81 -10.97 4.52
CA LYS A 93 7.63 -11.39 3.12
C LYS A 93 8.16 -10.32 2.18
N ILE A 94 8.66 -10.74 1.02
CA ILE A 94 9.32 -9.80 0.10
C ILE A 94 8.40 -8.65 -0.34
N ALA A 95 7.14 -8.92 -0.63
CA ALA A 95 6.20 -7.87 -1.00
C ALA A 95 6.04 -6.84 0.12
N ASP A 96 5.88 -7.31 1.36
CA ASP A 96 5.74 -6.42 2.52
C ASP A 96 7.03 -5.64 2.78
N ALA A 97 8.17 -6.29 2.58
CA ALA A 97 9.48 -5.63 2.73
C ALA A 97 9.66 -4.52 1.69
N LEU A 98 9.21 -4.74 0.46
CA LEU A 98 9.25 -3.73 -0.60
C LEU A 98 8.37 -2.52 -0.27
N ILE A 99 7.21 -2.76 0.30
CA ILE A 99 6.30 -1.69 0.73
C ILE A 99 6.90 -0.91 1.89
N SER A 100 7.45 -1.60 2.88
CA SER A 100 8.14 -0.96 4.01
C SER A 100 9.32 -0.13 3.56
N ALA A 101 10.13 -0.66 2.63
CA ALA A 101 11.28 0.05 2.07
C ALA A 101 10.84 1.32 1.33
N THR A 102 9.73 1.24 0.60
CA THR A 102 9.17 2.39 -0.10
C THR A 102 8.83 3.51 0.88
N ALA A 103 8.17 3.17 1.99
CA ALA A 103 7.84 4.15 3.02
C ALA A 103 9.09 4.75 3.65
N THR A 104 10.04 3.92 4.04
CA THR A 104 11.28 4.36 4.69
C THR A 104 12.08 5.31 3.80
N LEU A 105 12.29 4.94 2.55
CA LEU A 105 13.12 5.73 1.62
C LEU A 105 12.45 7.04 1.19
N ASN A 106 11.14 7.16 1.34
CA ASN A 106 10.40 8.35 0.99
C ASN A 106 10.02 9.21 2.19
N GLY A 107 10.51 8.87 3.38
CA GLY A 107 10.21 9.61 4.59
C GLY A 107 8.72 9.65 4.90
N ALA A 108 7.99 8.59 4.56
CA ALA A 108 6.54 8.51 4.67
C ALA A 108 6.13 7.55 5.77
N GLN A 109 4.95 7.78 6.34
CA GLN A 109 4.32 6.79 7.20
C GLN A 109 3.86 5.61 6.36
N LEU A 110 3.73 4.45 6.98
CA LEU A 110 3.11 3.29 6.36
C LEU A 110 1.76 3.03 7.04
N TRP A 111 0.69 3.00 6.25
CA TRP A 111 -0.63 2.63 6.74
C TRP A 111 -1.00 1.23 6.24
N THR A 112 -1.43 0.38 7.14
CA THR A 112 -1.72 -1.02 6.85
C THR A 112 -2.92 -1.52 7.68
N LEU A 113 -3.57 -2.56 7.16
CA LEU A 113 -4.57 -3.33 7.92
C LEU A 113 -3.96 -4.64 8.44
N ASP A 114 -2.70 -4.92 8.09
CA ASP A 114 -2.00 -6.14 8.48
C ASP A 114 -1.24 -5.92 9.80
N ARG A 115 -1.64 -6.66 10.84
CA ARG A 115 -1.03 -6.56 12.16
C ARG A 115 0.44 -6.97 12.17
N LYS A 116 0.82 -7.96 11.36
CA LYS A 116 2.22 -8.42 11.28
C LYS A 116 3.11 -7.33 10.69
N GLN A 117 2.66 -6.70 9.62
CA GLN A 117 3.41 -5.61 8.99
C GLN A 117 3.50 -4.40 9.92
N ALA A 118 2.42 -4.08 10.62
CA ALA A 118 2.41 -2.98 11.57
C ALA A 118 3.43 -3.18 12.69
N LYS A 119 3.59 -4.42 13.17
CA LYS A 119 4.59 -4.74 14.19
C LYS A 119 6.01 -4.70 13.67
N ALA A 120 6.22 -5.18 12.45
CA ALA A 120 7.55 -5.32 11.86
C ALA A 120 8.10 -3.99 11.35
N HIS A 121 7.24 -3.09 10.92
CA HIS A 121 7.64 -1.78 10.40
C HIS A 121 7.47 -0.72 11.49
N LYS A 122 8.59 -0.22 12.01
CA LYS A 122 8.59 0.82 13.06
C LYS A 122 7.90 2.08 12.53
N GLY A 123 6.90 2.55 13.27
CA GLY A 123 6.15 3.75 12.88
C GLY A 123 4.97 3.49 11.94
N ALA A 124 4.68 2.23 11.62
CA ALA A 124 3.50 1.90 10.83
C ALA A 124 2.22 2.20 11.62
N VAL A 125 1.19 2.64 10.91
CA VAL A 125 -0.13 2.90 11.49
C VAL A 125 -1.07 1.77 11.08
N LEU A 126 -1.59 1.06 12.07
CA LEU A 126 -2.60 0.03 11.87
C LEU A 126 -3.97 0.70 11.81
N ILE A 127 -4.65 0.57 10.66
CA ILE A 127 -5.98 1.14 10.46
C ILE A 127 -6.99 0.01 10.63
N ALA A 128 -7.46 -0.24 11.78
CA ALA A 128 -8.41 -1.36 11.93
C ALA A 128 -9.72 -0.90 12.52
#